data_d89f38751b3e0563d21a297db97a6014
#
_entry.id   d89f38751b3e0563d21a297db97a6014
#
_cell.length_a   1.000
_cell.length_b   1.000
_cell.length_c   1.000
_cell.angle_alpha   90.00
_cell.angle_beta   90.00
_cell.angle_gamma   90.00
#
_symmetry.space_group_name_H-M   'P 1'
#
loop_
_entity.id
_entity.type
_entity.pdbx_description
1 polymer ?
#
loop_
_entity_poly.entity_id
_entity_poly.type
_entity_poly.pdbx_seq_one_letter_code
_entity_poly.pdbx_strand_id
1 'polypeptide(L)'
;VVFFQVGWILRREEEQTKDGETDFLVCHPDHGYLCIEVKGGGVGFDASTGDWFSVDRHQQKHPINNPISQALKAKYSIRSKLNEHPRWRDLGLGNVLRGHTVFFPDVGDANALSRPDMPGPLIGSARSLQDPKSWIDGVFAYWGNDAGSFTPIGRRGIDVVREVFARSFVVAPLVASRLADQEARRLVLTKDQMRVLDFLRSHRRAAVSGGAGTGKTVLALEKARRLASEGFKTLLTCYNRQLADHLSSTCAGTSNLDVMSFHQL
;
A
#
# COMPACT_ATOMS: atom_id res chain seq x y z
N VAL A 1 -17.17 -3.25 -1.69
CA VAL A 1 -15.87 -3.33 -2.38
C VAL A 1 -14.94 -2.30 -1.78
N VAL A 2 -13.69 -2.67 -1.54
CA VAL A 2 -12.67 -1.80 -0.97
C VAL A 2 -11.52 -1.68 -1.95
N PHE A 3 -11.10 -0.44 -2.23
CA PHE A 3 -9.91 -0.11 -2.99
C PHE A 3 -8.89 0.51 -2.05
N PHE A 4 -7.63 0.19 -2.23
CA PHE A 4 -6.51 0.62 -1.39
C PHE A 4 -5.55 1.50 -2.18
N GLN A 5 -5.04 2.57 -1.52
CA GLN A 5 -4.11 3.54 -2.11
C GLN A 5 -4.60 4.07 -3.47
N VAL A 6 -5.77 4.68 -3.44
CA VAL A 6 -6.38 5.24 -4.65
C VAL A 6 -5.81 6.62 -4.93
N GLY A 7 -5.04 6.72 -6.02
CA GLY A 7 -4.43 7.96 -6.48
C GLY A 7 -5.16 8.58 -7.68
N TRP A 8 -5.05 9.90 -7.84
CA TRP A 8 -5.58 10.64 -8.98
C TRP A 8 -4.76 11.87 -9.31
N ILE A 9 -4.91 12.32 -10.56
CA ILE A 9 -4.38 13.59 -11.06
C ILE A 9 -5.57 14.45 -11.54
N LEU A 10 -5.74 15.62 -10.94
CA LEU A 10 -6.72 16.62 -11.39
C LEU A 10 -6.02 17.67 -12.25
N ARG A 11 -6.45 17.82 -13.50
CA ARG A 11 -6.04 18.92 -14.38
C ARG A 11 -7.05 20.06 -14.24
N ARG A 12 -6.58 21.26 -13.89
CA ARG A 12 -7.37 22.51 -13.96
C ARG A 12 -6.76 23.37 -15.06
N GLU A 13 -7.61 24.02 -15.84
CA GLU A 13 -7.21 24.81 -17.03
C GLU A 13 -6.25 25.97 -16.74
N GLU A 14 -6.15 26.45 -15.48
CA GLU A 14 -5.35 27.63 -15.13
C GLU A 14 -4.43 27.44 -13.90
N GLU A 15 -4.36 26.27 -13.29
CA GLU A 15 -3.54 26.01 -12.10
C GLU A 15 -2.74 24.71 -12.21
N GLN A 16 -1.65 24.62 -11.43
CA GLN A 16 -0.82 23.44 -11.31
C GLN A 16 -1.64 22.17 -11.08
N THR A 17 -1.27 21.11 -11.79
CA THR A 17 -1.80 19.75 -11.61
C THR A 17 -1.74 19.37 -10.13
N LYS A 18 -2.88 19.02 -9.53
CA LYS A 18 -2.94 18.54 -8.15
C LYS A 18 -3.05 17.03 -8.14
N ASP A 19 -2.02 16.40 -7.63
CA ASP A 19 -2.03 14.99 -7.28
C ASP A 19 -2.69 14.81 -5.92
N GLY A 20 -3.35 13.69 -5.73
CA GLY A 20 -3.93 13.32 -4.45
C GLY A 20 -4.13 11.82 -4.37
N GLU A 21 -4.27 11.35 -3.15
CA GLU A 21 -4.58 9.95 -2.86
C GLU A 21 -5.54 9.86 -1.69
N THR A 22 -6.16 8.71 -1.52
CA THR A 22 -6.85 8.29 -0.30
C THR A 22 -6.40 6.89 0.06
N ASP A 23 -6.22 6.64 1.35
CA ASP A 23 -5.73 5.34 1.80
C ASP A 23 -6.72 4.22 1.46
N PHE A 24 -8.03 4.47 1.68
CA PHE A 24 -9.08 3.54 1.26
C PHE A 24 -10.26 4.26 0.62
N LEU A 25 -10.79 3.65 -0.43
CA LEU A 25 -12.07 3.99 -1.03
C LEU A 25 -13.01 2.78 -0.89
N VAL A 26 -14.04 2.93 -0.06
CA VAL A 26 -15.02 1.87 0.21
C VAL A 26 -16.30 2.16 -0.55
N CYS A 27 -16.75 1.22 -1.39
CA CYS A 27 -17.99 1.33 -2.15
C CYS A 27 -19.01 0.30 -1.70
N HIS A 28 -20.24 0.74 -1.42
CA HIS A 28 -21.38 -0.12 -1.09
C HIS A 28 -22.47 0.05 -2.14
N PRO A 29 -22.99 -1.05 -2.74
CA PRO A 29 -23.92 -0.97 -3.87
C PRO A 29 -25.23 -0.23 -3.55
N ASP A 30 -25.73 -0.37 -2.32
CA ASP A 30 -27.00 0.23 -1.91
C ASP A 30 -26.84 1.68 -1.39
N HIS A 31 -25.60 2.14 -1.25
CA HIS A 31 -25.27 3.48 -0.77
C HIS A 31 -24.49 4.24 -1.83
N GLY A 32 -23.18 4.28 -1.68
CA GLY A 32 -22.28 5.05 -2.50
C GLY A 32 -20.83 4.75 -2.16
N TYR A 33 -20.04 5.76 -1.83
CA TYR A 33 -18.64 5.57 -1.46
C TYR A 33 -18.18 6.41 -0.28
N LEU A 34 -17.18 5.90 0.44
CA LEU A 34 -16.49 6.54 1.55
C LEU A 34 -15.00 6.65 1.24
N CYS A 35 -14.43 7.83 1.46
CA CYS A 35 -12.99 8.05 1.48
C CYS A 35 -12.51 7.96 2.92
N ILE A 36 -11.54 7.12 3.19
CA ILE A 36 -10.98 6.89 4.53
C ILE A 36 -9.52 7.31 4.51
N GLU A 37 -9.16 8.21 5.39
CA GLU A 37 -7.77 8.59 5.68
C GLU A 37 -7.32 7.87 6.94
N VAL A 38 -6.14 7.26 6.93
CA VAL A 38 -5.58 6.50 8.05
C VAL A 38 -4.34 7.19 8.58
N LYS A 39 -4.27 7.32 9.90
CA LYS A 39 -3.07 7.84 10.57
C LYS A 39 -2.69 6.89 11.70
N GLY A 40 -1.56 6.21 11.52
CA GLY A 40 -0.96 5.35 12.56
C GLY A 40 -0.23 6.16 13.63
N GLY A 41 0.10 5.49 14.74
CA GLY A 41 0.73 6.08 15.91
C GLY A 41 -0.23 6.86 16.80
N GLY A 42 0.31 7.51 17.82
CA GLY A 42 -0.45 8.47 18.62
C GLY A 42 -0.78 9.71 17.80
N VAL A 43 -1.97 10.24 17.92
CA VAL A 43 -2.41 11.44 17.18
C VAL A 43 -2.94 12.47 18.15
N GLY A 44 -2.59 13.73 17.95
CA GLY A 44 -3.06 14.84 18.74
C GLY A 44 -3.36 16.07 17.90
N PHE A 45 -4.13 16.97 18.50
CA PHE A 45 -4.46 18.26 17.94
C PHE A 45 -4.19 19.34 18.98
N ASP A 46 -3.49 20.40 18.57
CA ASP A 46 -3.28 21.57 19.40
C ASP A 46 -4.29 22.66 19.03
N ALA A 47 -5.24 22.91 19.94
CA ALA A 47 -6.29 23.89 19.71
C ALA A 47 -5.79 25.35 19.70
N SER A 48 -4.59 25.62 20.27
CA SER A 48 -4.02 26.97 20.30
C SER A 48 -3.37 27.37 18.97
N THR A 49 -2.79 26.41 18.25
CA THR A 49 -2.14 26.62 16.94
C THR A 49 -2.99 26.11 15.78
N GLY A 50 -3.94 25.21 16.02
CA GLY A 50 -4.71 24.55 14.98
C GLY A 50 -3.96 23.39 14.31
N ASP A 51 -2.84 22.97 14.85
CA ASP A 51 -1.94 21.98 14.25
C ASP A 51 -2.29 20.55 14.67
N TRP A 52 -2.17 19.65 13.73
CA TRP A 52 -2.20 18.21 13.95
C TRP A 52 -0.78 17.67 14.06
N PHE A 53 -0.59 16.71 14.97
CA PHE A 53 0.70 16.03 15.15
C PHE A 53 0.49 14.54 15.42
N SER A 54 1.45 13.75 14.98
CA SER A 54 1.60 12.36 15.42
C SER A 54 2.62 12.29 16.55
N VAL A 55 2.48 11.26 17.39
CA VAL A 55 3.41 10.97 18.48
C VAL A 55 4.02 9.60 18.20
N ASP A 56 5.34 9.55 18.08
CA ASP A 56 6.06 8.31 17.87
C ASP A 56 6.26 7.52 19.18
N ARG A 57 6.86 6.33 19.07
CA ARG A 57 7.19 5.47 20.22
C ARG A 57 8.17 6.10 21.22
N HIS A 58 8.88 7.16 20.82
CA HIS A 58 9.81 7.91 21.67
C HIS A 58 9.17 9.17 22.27
N GLN A 59 7.84 9.31 22.16
CA GLN A 59 7.06 10.46 22.62
C GLN A 59 7.42 11.77 21.90
N GLN A 60 8.05 11.70 20.73
CA GLN A 60 8.32 12.89 19.93
C GLN A 60 7.14 13.24 19.06
N LYS A 61 6.81 14.54 19.01
CA LYS A 61 5.74 15.08 18.19
C LYS A 61 6.24 15.42 16.79
N HIS A 62 5.54 14.93 15.79
CA HIS A 62 5.82 15.22 14.38
C HIS A 62 4.60 15.89 13.76
N PRO A 63 4.72 17.06 13.11
CA PRO A 63 3.60 17.71 12.47
C PRO A 63 3.05 16.82 11.33
N ILE A 64 1.73 16.73 11.24
CA ILE A 64 1.05 16.01 10.18
C ILE A 64 -0.01 16.90 9.52
N ASN A 65 -0.32 16.62 8.27
CA ASN A 65 -1.46 17.26 7.62
C ASN A 65 -2.76 16.90 8.35
N ASN A 66 -3.69 17.85 8.39
CA ASN A 66 -5.03 17.62 8.95
C ASN A 66 -5.71 16.44 8.22
N PRO A 67 -5.93 15.29 8.92
CA PRO A 67 -6.45 14.09 8.28
C PRO A 67 -7.90 14.24 7.80
N ILE A 68 -8.68 15.07 8.48
CA ILE A 68 -10.08 15.35 8.08
C ILE A 68 -10.08 16.10 6.75
N SER A 69 -9.24 17.13 6.66
CA SER A 69 -9.09 17.90 5.41
C SER A 69 -8.58 17.06 4.26
N GLN A 70 -7.72 16.06 4.53
CA GLN A 70 -7.24 15.12 3.51
C GLN A 70 -8.41 14.24 3.01
N ALA A 71 -9.15 13.60 3.92
CA ALA A 71 -10.31 12.78 3.57
C ALA A 71 -11.42 13.58 2.85
N LEU A 72 -11.67 14.83 3.29
CA LEU A 72 -12.62 15.73 2.66
C LEU A 72 -12.20 16.10 1.23
N LYS A 73 -10.94 16.47 1.02
CA LYS A 73 -10.39 16.75 -0.31
C LYS A 73 -10.49 15.53 -1.22
N ALA A 74 -10.15 14.35 -0.71
CA ALA A 74 -10.29 13.09 -1.44
C ALA A 74 -11.71 12.86 -1.93
N LYS A 75 -12.73 13.03 -1.05
CA LYS A 75 -14.14 12.91 -1.39
C LYS A 75 -14.53 13.76 -2.60
N TYR A 76 -14.12 15.03 -2.63
CA TYR A 76 -14.46 15.93 -3.73
C TYR A 76 -13.65 15.66 -5.00
N SER A 77 -12.40 15.28 -4.87
CA SER A 77 -11.55 14.93 -6.02
C SER A 77 -12.05 13.67 -6.72
N ILE A 78 -12.43 12.65 -5.97
CA ILE A 78 -13.03 11.42 -6.50
C ILE A 78 -14.37 11.74 -7.21
N ARG A 79 -15.23 12.57 -6.59
CA ARG A 79 -16.46 13.04 -7.25
C ARG A 79 -16.15 13.68 -8.59
N SER A 80 -15.19 14.60 -8.65
CA SER A 80 -14.81 15.28 -9.88
C SER A 80 -14.39 14.29 -10.95
N LYS A 81 -13.50 13.34 -10.61
CA LYS A 81 -13.02 12.31 -11.52
C LYS A 81 -14.13 11.38 -12.03
N LEU A 82 -15.03 10.97 -11.17
CA LEU A 82 -16.16 10.12 -11.57
C LEU A 82 -17.10 10.87 -12.51
N ASN A 83 -17.36 12.16 -12.26
CA ASN A 83 -18.22 12.98 -13.12
C ASN A 83 -17.59 13.26 -14.51
N GLU A 84 -16.28 13.17 -14.67
CA GLU A 84 -15.60 13.22 -15.97
C GLU A 84 -15.90 11.97 -16.82
N HIS A 85 -16.23 10.84 -16.21
CA HIS A 85 -16.41 9.56 -16.90
C HIS A 85 -17.80 9.47 -17.57
N PRO A 86 -17.89 9.22 -18.91
CA PRO A 86 -19.17 9.20 -19.61
C PRO A 86 -20.19 8.23 -19.00
N ARG A 87 -19.81 6.97 -18.75
CA ARG A 87 -20.70 5.96 -18.17
C ARG A 87 -21.24 6.34 -16.78
N TRP A 88 -20.49 7.11 -15.98
CA TRP A 88 -20.98 7.60 -14.70
C TRP A 88 -22.16 8.55 -14.88
N ARG A 89 -22.07 9.42 -15.87
CA ARG A 89 -23.15 10.38 -16.22
C ARG A 89 -24.36 9.64 -16.81
N ASP A 90 -24.11 8.67 -17.72
CA ASP A 90 -25.18 7.88 -18.36
C ASP A 90 -25.97 7.06 -17.34
N LEU A 91 -25.34 6.61 -16.26
CA LEU A 91 -26.00 5.90 -15.16
C LEU A 91 -26.76 6.83 -14.20
N GLY A 92 -26.71 8.14 -14.37
CA GLY A 92 -27.40 9.12 -13.51
C GLY A 92 -26.81 9.21 -12.09
N LEU A 93 -25.54 8.89 -11.90
CA LEU A 93 -24.88 8.76 -10.58
C LEU A 93 -24.39 10.11 -10.00
N GLY A 94 -24.90 11.23 -10.46
CA GLY A 94 -24.51 12.57 -9.96
C GLY A 94 -24.86 12.80 -8.49
N ASN A 95 -25.91 12.15 -7.97
CA ASN A 95 -26.37 12.26 -6.59
C ASN A 95 -26.13 10.98 -5.77
N VAL A 96 -25.00 10.32 -5.96
CA VAL A 96 -24.58 9.18 -5.14
C VAL A 96 -24.15 9.65 -3.76
N LEU A 97 -24.45 8.85 -2.72
CA LEU A 97 -23.95 9.11 -1.36
C LEU A 97 -22.42 9.15 -1.34
N ARG A 98 -21.87 10.19 -0.74
CA ARG A 98 -20.44 10.42 -0.63
C ARG A 98 -20.07 10.79 0.78
N GLY A 99 -19.24 9.98 1.41
CA GLY A 99 -18.75 10.25 2.74
C GLY A 99 -17.24 10.37 2.81
N HIS A 100 -16.78 10.90 3.92
CA HIS A 100 -15.38 10.85 4.32
C HIS A 100 -15.29 10.54 5.81
N THR A 101 -14.20 9.91 6.21
CA THR A 101 -13.95 9.49 7.58
C THR A 101 -12.45 9.35 7.81
N VAL A 102 -12.06 9.32 9.06
CA VAL A 102 -10.67 9.12 9.47
C VAL A 102 -10.55 7.88 10.34
N PHE A 103 -9.42 7.22 10.28
CA PHE A 103 -9.17 6.00 11.03
C PHE A 103 -7.82 6.06 11.74
N PHE A 104 -7.84 5.85 13.06
CA PHE A 104 -6.68 5.87 13.94
C PHE A 104 -6.48 4.48 14.56
N PRO A 105 -5.78 3.54 13.90
CA PRO A 105 -5.69 2.15 14.33
C PRO A 105 -5.03 1.96 15.69
N ASP A 106 -4.14 2.87 16.08
CA ASP A 106 -3.36 2.79 17.31
C ASP A 106 -3.98 3.61 18.46
N VAL A 107 -5.13 4.26 18.23
CA VAL A 107 -5.85 5.02 19.26
C VAL A 107 -6.97 4.16 19.83
N GLY A 108 -6.94 3.88 21.12
CA GLY A 108 -7.91 3.00 21.80
C GLY A 108 -9.31 3.59 21.87
N ASP A 109 -9.45 4.87 22.21
CA ASP A 109 -10.71 5.60 22.25
C ASP A 109 -10.59 6.91 21.49
N ALA A 110 -11.29 6.98 20.38
CA ALA A 110 -11.29 8.14 19.51
C ALA A 110 -12.26 9.25 19.94
N ASN A 111 -13.07 9.04 20.97
CA ASN A 111 -14.02 10.07 21.46
C ASN A 111 -13.32 11.35 21.89
N ALA A 112 -12.12 11.25 22.44
CA ALA A 112 -11.30 12.41 22.82
C ALA A 112 -10.89 13.28 21.62
N LEU A 113 -10.97 12.75 20.39
CA LEU A 113 -10.67 13.47 19.14
C LEU A 113 -11.93 14.05 18.49
N SER A 114 -13.12 13.82 19.09
CA SER A 114 -14.39 14.30 18.54
C SER A 114 -14.45 15.83 18.54
N ARG A 115 -14.86 16.40 17.41
CA ARG A 115 -14.96 17.83 17.16
C ARG A 115 -16.16 18.13 16.27
N PRO A 116 -16.61 19.40 16.17
CA PRO A 116 -17.70 19.77 15.27
C PRO A 116 -17.45 19.38 13.79
N ASP A 117 -16.20 19.46 13.34
CA ASP A 117 -15.77 19.07 11.99
C ASP A 117 -15.45 17.57 11.85
N MET A 118 -15.44 16.83 12.97
CA MET A 118 -15.17 15.40 13.04
C MET A 118 -15.95 14.75 14.20
N PRO A 119 -17.26 14.56 14.06
CA PRO A 119 -18.08 13.91 15.08
C PRO A 119 -17.70 12.44 15.27
N GLY A 120 -17.91 11.93 16.49
CA GLY A 120 -17.49 10.59 16.91
C GLY A 120 -17.81 9.45 15.93
N PRO A 121 -19.03 9.38 15.32
CA PRO A 121 -19.33 8.35 14.32
C PRO A 121 -18.40 8.33 13.10
N LEU A 122 -17.76 9.46 12.79
CA LEU A 122 -16.81 9.59 11.67
C LEU A 122 -15.36 9.30 12.06
N ILE A 123 -15.13 8.76 13.26
CA ILE A 123 -13.79 8.43 13.73
C ILE A 123 -13.69 6.94 13.99
N GLY A 124 -12.86 6.25 13.19
CA GLY A 124 -12.47 4.87 13.48
C GLY A 124 -11.27 4.83 14.43
N SER A 125 -11.23 3.81 15.26
CA SER A 125 -10.18 3.59 16.26
C SER A 125 -9.84 2.10 16.36
N ALA A 126 -8.90 1.73 17.24
CA ALA A 126 -8.58 0.33 17.52
C ALA A 126 -9.83 -0.51 17.87
N ARG A 127 -10.82 0.08 18.54
CA ARG A 127 -12.10 -0.61 18.83
C ARG A 127 -12.88 -0.95 17.57
N SER A 128 -12.82 -0.10 16.54
CA SER A 128 -13.50 -0.34 15.26
C SER A 128 -12.93 -1.53 14.50
N LEU A 129 -11.70 -1.99 14.83
CA LEU A 129 -11.10 -3.20 14.26
C LEU A 129 -11.76 -4.49 14.73
N GLN A 130 -12.51 -4.46 15.84
CA GLN A 130 -13.24 -5.63 16.31
C GLN A 130 -14.45 -5.95 15.43
N ASP A 131 -15.10 -4.91 14.88
CA ASP A 131 -16.16 -5.03 13.88
C ASP A 131 -16.08 -3.86 12.87
N PRO A 132 -15.15 -3.94 11.91
CA PRO A 132 -14.96 -2.90 10.90
C PRO A 132 -16.20 -2.69 10.02
N LYS A 133 -16.97 -3.77 9.81
CA LYS A 133 -18.18 -3.70 9.00
C LYS A 133 -19.24 -2.82 9.67
N SER A 134 -19.53 -3.06 10.94
CA SER A 134 -20.50 -2.27 11.69
C SER A 134 -20.09 -0.80 11.77
N TRP A 135 -18.80 -0.52 11.95
CA TRP A 135 -18.32 0.86 11.93
C TRP A 135 -18.53 1.52 10.55
N ILE A 136 -18.19 0.85 9.46
CA ILE A 136 -18.38 1.38 8.08
C ILE A 136 -19.86 1.58 7.78
N ASP A 137 -20.73 0.66 8.18
CA ASP A 137 -22.18 0.79 8.03
C ASP A 137 -22.71 2.01 8.81
N GLY A 138 -22.18 2.25 10.02
CA GLY A 138 -22.48 3.44 10.81
C GLY A 138 -22.04 4.75 10.14
N VAL A 139 -20.88 4.76 9.49
CA VAL A 139 -20.41 5.93 8.71
C VAL A 139 -21.31 6.18 7.51
N PHE A 140 -21.73 5.13 6.78
CA PHE A 140 -22.72 5.27 5.70
C PHE A 140 -24.05 5.81 6.20
N ALA A 141 -24.54 5.30 7.32
CA ALA A 141 -25.79 5.79 7.94
C ALA A 141 -25.71 7.26 8.34
N TYR A 142 -24.58 7.68 8.93
CA TYR A 142 -24.36 9.10 9.29
C TYR A 142 -24.47 10.01 8.05
N TRP A 143 -23.74 9.68 6.98
CA TRP A 143 -23.78 10.49 5.76
C TRP A 143 -25.10 10.37 5.01
N GLY A 144 -25.79 9.23 5.11
CA GLY A 144 -27.13 9.04 4.54
C GLY A 144 -28.17 9.93 5.19
N ASN A 145 -28.14 10.08 6.50
CA ASN A 145 -29.03 10.97 7.24
C ASN A 145 -28.80 12.45 6.88
N ASP A 146 -27.54 12.84 6.69
CA ASP A 146 -27.16 14.20 6.29
C ASP A 146 -27.55 14.51 4.82
N ALA A 147 -27.40 13.53 3.93
CA ALA A 147 -27.67 13.70 2.52
C ALA A 147 -29.16 13.72 2.14
N GLY A 148 -30.03 13.23 3.00
CA GLY A 148 -31.45 13.04 2.68
C GLY A 148 -31.65 11.96 1.61
N SER A 149 -32.09 12.34 0.40
CA SER A 149 -32.23 11.39 -0.72
C SER A 149 -30.96 11.28 -1.55
N PHE A 150 -30.58 10.07 -1.93
CA PHE A 150 -29.44 9.80 -2.82
C PHE A 150 -29.74 8.63 -3.76
N THR A 151 -29.00 8.54 -4.85
CA THR A 151 -29.07 7.42 -5.79
C THR A 151 -28.07 6.35 -5.37
N PRO A 152 -28.48 5.08 -5.15
CA PRO A 152 -27.53 4.00 -4.90
C PRO A 152 -26.52 3.85 -6.04
N ILE A 153 -25.26 3.65 -5.70
CA ILE A 153 -24.18 3.51 -6.72
C ILE A 153 -24.39 2.27 -7.60
N GLY A 154 -24.98 1.22 -7.04
CA GLY A 154 -25.20 -0.06 -7.73
C GLY A 154 -23.90 -0.76 -8.15
N ARG A 155 -24.02 -2.00 -8.63
CA ARG A 155 -22.87 -2.76 -9.14
C ARG A 155 -22.23 -2.08 -10.35
N ARG A 156 -23.05 -1.54 -11.27
CA ARG A 156 -22.56 -0.85 -12.47
C ARG A 156 -21.74 0.40 -12.14
N GLY A 157 -22.13 1.16 -11.12
CA GLY A 157 -21.36 2.31 -10.65
C GLY A 157 -20.03 1.90 -9.99
N ILE A 158 -20.03 0.80 -9.23
CA ILE A 158 -18.79 0.22 -8.68
C ILE A 158 -17.84 -0.23 -9.80
N ASP A 159 -18.35 -0.77 -10.89
CA ASP A 159 -17.52 -1.12 -12.05
C ASP A 159 -16.87 0.11 -12.68
N VAL A 160 -17.59 1.24 -12.77
CA VAL A 160 -16.99 2.52 -13.21
C VAL A 160 -15.91 3.00 -12.26
N VAL A 161 -16.14 2.91 -10.93
CA VAL A 161 -15.10 3.24 -9.94
C VAL A 161 -13.84 2.39 -10.17
N ARG A 162 -14.01 1.09 -10.44
CA ARG A 162 -12.89 0.17 -10.73
C ARG A 162 -12.16 0.56 -12.01
N GLU A 163 -12.89 0.91 -13.06
CA GLU A 163 -12.29 1.37 -14.34
C GLU A 163 -11.47 2.64 -14.16
N VAL A 164 -11.93 3.57 -13.34
CA VAL A 164 -11.27 4.87 -13.14
C VAL A 164 -10.05 4.76 -12.22
N PHE A 165 -10.17 4.03 -11.11
CA PHE A 165 -9.18 4.09 -10.02
C PHE A 165 -8.40 2.80 -9.78
N ALA A 166 -8.90 1.66 -10.23
CA ALA A 166 -8.31 0.36 -9.89
C ALA A 166 -8.22 -0.57 -11.10
N ARG A 167 -8.02 -0.02 -12.29
CA ARG A 167 -7.84 -0.81 -13.49
C ARG A 167 -6.52 -1.59 -13.41
N SER A 168 -6.64 -2.90 -13.26
CA SER A 168 -5.48 -3.77 -13.34
C SER A 168 -5.03 -3.86 -14.80
N PHE A 169 -3.75 -3.68 -15.04
CA PHE A 169 -3.15 -3.90 -16.36
C PHE A 169 -1.79 -4.59 -16.21
N VAL A 170 -1.46 -5.41 -17.19
CA VAL A 170 -0.14 -6.00 -17.32
C VAL A 170 0.48 -5.42 -18.60
N VAL A 171 1.54 -4.65 -18.44
CA VAL A 171 2.35 -4.21 -19.59
C VAL A 171 3.35 -5.32 -19.89
N ALA A 172 3.09 -6.10 -20.95
CA ALA A 172 4.06 -7.08 -21.40
C ALA A 172 5.23 -6.34 -22.08
N PRO A 173 6.47 -6.55 -21.64
CA PRO A 173 7.63 -5.97 -22.33
C PRO A 173 7.69 -6.50 -23.75
N LEU A 174 8.14 -5.67 -24.69
CA LEU A 174 8.39 -6.08 -26.07
C LEU A 174 9.34 -7.29 -26.10
N VAL A 175 9.17 -8.18 -27.10
CA VAL A 175 10.00 -9.40 -27.21
C VAL A 175 11.49 -9.07 -27.17
N ALA A 176 11.91 -7.96 -27.78
CA ALA A 176 13.28 -7.48 -27.74
C ALA A 176 13.77 -7.14 -26.32
N SER A 177 12.92 -6.55 -25.47
CA SER A 177 13.27 -6.28 -24.06
C SER A 177 13.27 -7.56 -23.21
N ARG A 178 12.43 -8.55 -23.55
CA ARG A 178 12.48 -9.87 -22.89
C ARG A 178 13.77 -10.62 -23.18
N LEU A 179 14.30 -10.51 -24.41
CA LEU A 179 15.59 -11.10 -24.77
C LEU A 179 16.75 -10.36 -24.09
N ALA A 180 16.72 -9.03 -24.06
CA ALA A 180 17.71 -8.23 -23.33
C ALA A 180 17.66 -8.49 -21.82
N ASP A 181 16.46 -8.66 -21.23
CA ASP A 181 16.28 -9.03 -19.81
C ASP A 181 16.72 -10.47 -19.51
N GLN A 182 16.59 -11.39 -20.45
CA GLN A 182 17.14 -12.75 -20.30
C GLN A 182 18.68 -12.75 -20.34
N GLU A 183 19.29 -11.90 -21.13
CA GLU A 183 20.75 -11.69 -21.13
C GLU A 183 21.21 -10.89 -19.89
N ALA A 184 20.46 -9.87 -19.46
CA ALA A 184 20.72 -9.09 -18.26
C ALA A 184 20.44 -9.87 -16.95
N ARG A 185 19.62 -10.91 -16.98
CA ARG A 185 19.38 -11.85 -15.86
C ARG A 185 20.53 -12.84 -15.64
N ARG A 186 21.56 -12.83 -16.47
CA ARG A 186 22.89 -13.23 -16.01
C ARG A 186 23.31 -12.17 -15.01
N LEU A 187 23.16 -12.49 -13.73
CA LEU A 187 23.61 -11.68 -12.60
C LEU A 187 25.07 -11.29 -12.83
N VAL A 188 25.27 -10.14 -13.47
CA VAL A 188 26.61 -9.56 -13.64
C VAL A 188 26.95 -8.95 -12.30
N LEU A 189 27.65 -9.75 -11.49
CA LEU A 189 28.26 -9.24 -10.27
C LEU A 189 29.18 -8.06 -10.62
N THR A 190 29.05 -6.97 -9.89
CA THR A 190 30.00 -5.84 -10.01
C THR A 190 31.41 -6.34 -9.67
N LYS A 191 32.45 -5.64 -10.13
CA LYS A 191 33.84 -5.97 -9.81
C LYS A 191 34.09 -6.10 -8.30
N ASP A 192 33.43 -5.27 -7.51
CA ASP A 192 33.59 -5.30 -6.05
C ASP A 192 32.86 -6.49 -5.41
N GLN A 193 31.70 -6.88 -5.93
CA GLN A 193 31.00 -8.09 -5.50
C GLN A 193 31.78 -9.37 -5.85
N MET A 194 32.45 -9.37 -7.00
CA MET A 194 33.37 -10.47 -7.38
C MET A 194 34.54 -10.60 -6.39
N ARG A 195 35.17 -9.47 -6.00
CA ARG A 195 36.23 -9.45 -4.99
C ARG A 195 35.77 -10.01 -3.64
N VAL A 196 34.54 -9.69 -3.19
CA VAL A 196 33.96 -10.26 -1.98
C VAL A 196 33.81 -11.77 -2.08
N LEU A 197 33.35 -12.29 -3.23
CA LEU A 197 33.23 -13.74 -3.45
C LEU A 197 34.61 -14.45 -3.44
N ASP A 198 35.62 -13.85 -4.03
CA ASP A 198 36.97 -14.38 -4.04
C ASP A 198 37.58 -14.39 -2.63
N PHE A 199 37.36 -13.33 -1.84
CA PHE A 199 37.72 -13.29 -0.44
C PHE A 199 37.03 -14.39 0.37
N LEU A 200 35.72 -14.60 0.16
CA LEU A 200 34.95 -15.63 0.84
C LEU A 200 35.37 -17.07 0.47
N ARG A 201 36.15 -17.24 -0.58
CA ARG A 201 36.63 -18.58 -1.01
C ARG A 201 37.59 -19.21 0.00
N SER A 202 38.41 -18.40 0.64
CA SER A 202 39.44 -18.87 1.58
C SER A 202 38.97 -18.91 3.04
N HIS A 203 37.73 -18.45 3.35
CA HIS A 203 37.26 -18.33 4.70
C HIS A 203 36.15 -19.34 5.02
N ARG A 204 36.33 -20.13 6.08
CA ARG A 204 35.32 -21.09 6.54
C ARG A 204 34.08 -20.43 7.18
N ARG A 205 34.24 -19.22 7.71
CA ARG A 205 33.17 -18.42 8.32
C ARG A 205 33.38 -16.98 7.95
N ALA A 206 32.31 -16.33 7.48
CA ALA A 206 32.38 -14.91 7.14
C ALA A 206 31.01 -14.27 7.41
N ALA A 207 31.02 -13.00 7.79
CA ALA A 207 29.82 -12.16 7.88
C ALA A 207 29.92 -11.03 6.85
N VAL A 208 28.87 -10.86 6.06
CA VAL A 208 28.78 -9.78 5.08
C VAL A 208 27.70 -8.80 5.52
N SER A 209 28.09 -7.58 5.82
CA SER A 209 27.17 -6.48 6.19
C SER A 209 27.09 -5.43 5.08
N GLY A 210 26.00 -4.68 5.07
CA GLY A 210 25.78 -3.61 4.09
C GLY A 210 24.32 -3.14 4.11
N GLY A 211 24.07 -1.94 3.60
CA GLY A 211 22.75 -1.34 3.50
C GLY A 211 21.73 -2.15 2.68
N ALA A 212 20.48 -1.73 2.67
CA ALA A 212 19.47 -2.31 1.79
C ALA A 212 19.86 -2.10 0.31
N GLY A 213 19.57 -3.08 -0.56
CA GLY A 213 19.84 -2.96 -2.01
C GLY A 213 21.29 -3.20 -2.43
N THR A 214 22.26 -3.44 -1.51
CA THR A 214 23.68 -3.64 -1.84
C THR A 214 24.03 -5.00 -2.45
N GLY A 215 23.05 -5.85 -2.70
CA GLY A 215 23.24 -7.16 -3.35
C GLY A 215 23.66 -8.30 -2.44
N LYS A 216 23.52 -8.20 -1.10
CA LYS A 216 23.86 -9.29 -0.16
C LYS A 216 23.21 -10.63 -0.50
N THR A 217 21.92 -10.61 -0.85
CA THR A 217 21.19 -11.83 -1.26
C THR A 217 21.75 -12.42 -2.55
N VAL A 218 22.16 -11.57 -3.49
CA VAL A 218 22.80 -11.99 -4.75
C VAL A 218 24.13 -12.66 -4.47
N LEU A 219 24.95 -12.06 -3.60
CA LEU A 219 26.22 -12.65 -3.15
C LEU A 219 26.03 -14.00 -2.46
N ALA A 220 25.04 -14.12 -1.57
CA ALA A 220 24.72 -15.35 -0.88
C ALA A 220 24.30 -16.46 -1.86
N LEU A 221 23.43 -16.13 -2.81
CA LEU A 221 22.95 -17.05 -3.85
C LEU A 221 24.12 -17.54 -4.74
N GLU A 222 24.95 -16.61 -5.20
CA GLU A 222 26.09 -16.95 -6.06
C GLU A 222 27.13 -17.78 -5.31
N LYS A 223 27.39 -17.47 -4.03
CA LYS A 223 28.28 -18.30 -3.19
C LYS A 223 27.72 -19.69 -3.00
N ALA A 224 26.43 -19.83 -2.74
CA ALA A 224 25.76 -21.11 -2.60
C ALA A 224 25.86 -21.95 -3.88
N ARG A 225 25.64 -21.35 -5.05
CA ARG A 225 25.80 -22.01 -6.35
C ARG A 225 27.23 -22.48 -6.61
N ARG A 226 28.23 -21.67 -6.30
CA ARG A 226 29.64 -22.05 -6.43
C ARG A 226 30.00 -23.23 -5.56
N LEU A 227 29.59 -23.22 -4.29
CA LEU A 227 29.82 -24.33 -3.37
C LEU A 227 29.15 -25.61 -3.86
N ALA A 228 27.90 -25.52 -4.32
CA ALA A 228 27.19 -26.66 -4.89
C ALA A 228 27.88 -27.21 -6.15
N SER A 229 28.39 -26.34 -7.03
CA SER A 229 29.15 -26.73 -8.23
C SER A 229 30.52 -27.35 -7.90
N GLU A 230 31.12 -26.98 -6.77
CA GLU A 230 32.34 -27.59 -6.22
C GLU A 230 32.06 -28.94 -5.53
N GLY A 231 30.80 -29.42 -5.50
CA GLY A 231 30.41 -30.72 -4.95
C GLY A 231 29.96 -30.69 -3.48
N PHE A 232 29.92 -29.53 -2.85
CA PHE A 232 29.47 -29.44 -1.45
C PHE A 232 27.94 -29.51 -1.37
N LYS A 233 27.40 -30.28 -0.41
CA LYS A 233 26.00 -30.19 -0.01
C LYS A 233 25.78 -28.83 0.63
N THR A 234 25.05 -27.97 -0.03
CA THR A 234 24.89 -26.55 0.32
C THR A 234 23.46 -26.25 0.70
N LEU A 235 23.28 -25.56 1.81
CA LEU A 235 21.99 -25.08 2.28
C LEU A 235 21.99 -23.54 2.27
N LEU A 236 21.05 -22.94 1.54
CA LEU A 236 20.79 -21.52 1.56
C LEU A 236 19.50 -21.24 2.35
N THR A 237 19.60 -20.50 3.44
CA THR A 237 18.43 -20.18 4.26
C THR A 237 18.19 -18.69 4.33
N CYS A 238 16.93 -18.29 4.46
CA CYS A 238 16.55 -16.93 4.79
C CYS A 238 15.32 -16.92 5.73
N TYR A 239 15.09 -15.83 6.43
CA TYR A 239 13.97 -15.71 7.35
C TYR A 239 12.63 -15.62 6.62
N ASN A 240 12.58 -14.86 5.53
CA ASN A 240 11.36 -14.60 4.76
C ASN A 240 11.02 -15.79 3.85
N ARG A 241 9.83 -16.41 4.08
CA ARG A 241 9.34 -17.54 3.30
C ARG A 241 9.17 -17.22 1.81
N GLN A 242 8.59 -16.08 1.45
CA GLN A 242 8.40 -15.70 0.05
C GLN A 242 9.73 -15.54 -0.68
N LEU A 243 10.76 -15.01 0.02
CA LEU A 243 12.11 -14.95 -0.52
C LEU A 243 12.71 -16.34 -0.70
N ALA A 244 12.50 -17.25 0.25
CA ALA A 244 12.96 -18.64 0.13
C ALA A 244 12.33 -19.33 -1.08
N ASP A 245 11.02 -19.21 -1.27
CA ASP A 245 10.28 -19.78 -2.39
C ASP A 245 10.79 -19.23 -3.74
N HIS A 246 11.04 -17.92 -3.82
CA HIS A 246 11.62 -17.27 -4.99
C HIS A 246 13.05 -17.76 -5.29
N LEU A 247 13.90 -17.85 -4.26
CA LEU A 247 15.27 -18.33 -4.43
C LEU A 247 15.30 -19.81 -4.80
N SER A 248 14.42 -20.63 -4.22
CA SER A 248 14.26 -22.04 -4.55
C SER A 248 13.88 -22.24 -6.01
N SER A 249 12.91 -21.49 -6.52
CA SER A 249 12.55 -21.53 -7.95
C SER A 249 13.67 -21.06 -8.86
N THR A 250 14.46 -20.08 -8.44
CA THR A 250 15.62 -19.56 -9.20
C THR A 250 16.79 -20.57 -9.21
N CYS A 251 16.86 -21.46 -8.22
CA CYS A 251 17.88 -22.53 -8.12
C CYS A 251 17.39 -23.88 -8.60
N ALA A 252 16.19 -23.98 -9.13
CA ALA A 252 15.63 -25.22 -9.63
C ALA A 252 16.57 -25.87 -10.66
N GLY A 253 16.96 -27.13 -10.42
CA GLY A 253 17.92 -27.85 -11.28
C GLY A 253 19.40 -27.72 -10.87
N THR A 254 19.73 -26.96 -9.81
CA THR A 254 21.11 -26.93 -9.29
C THR A 254 21.29 -28.12 -8.32
N SER A 255 22.11 -29.09 -8.70
CA SER A 255 22.43 -30.22 -7.83
C SER A 255 23.16 -29.76 -6.56
N ASN A 256 22.98 -30.46 -5.45
CA ASN A 256 23.62 -30.20 -4.16
C ASN A 256 23.29 -28.84 -3.52
N LEU A 257 22.23 -28.15 -3.95
CA LEU A 257 21.78 -26.89 -3.36
C LEU A 257 20.32 -26.98 -2.90
N ASP A 258 20.11 -26.91 -1.59
CA ASP A 258 18.79 -26.81 -0.97
C ASP A 258 18.54 -25.36 -0.55
N VAL A 259 17.31 -24.88 -0.79
CA VAL A 259 16.88 -23.53 -0.41
C VAL A 259 15.60 -23.63 0.40
N MET A 260 15.60 -23.10 1.61
CA MET A 260 14.42 -23.10 2.48
C MET A 260 14.39 -21.92 3.44
N SER A 261 13.22 -21.61 3.98
CA SER A 261 13.11 -20.60 5.04
C SER A 261 13.63 -21.17 6.37
N PHE A 262 14.06 -20.29 7.27
CA PHE A 262 14.52 -20.69 8.61
C PHE A 262 13.47 -21.49 9.40
N HIS A 263 12.17 -21.27 9.14
CA HIS A 263 11.07 -21.99 9.79
C HIS A 263 10.81 -23.38 9.20
N GLN A 264 11.49 -23.75 8.13
CA GLN A 264 11.39 -25.08 7.47
C GLN A 264 12.59 -25.98 7.79
N LEU A 265 13.56 -25.45 8.52
CA LEU A 265 14.69 -26.19 9.10
C LEU A 265 14.23 -27.01 10.32
#